data_76488757fa2aa47a1977c86fa80fbb68
#
_entry.id   76488757fa2aa47a1977c86fa80fbb68
#
_cell.length_a   1.000
_cell.length_b   1.000
_cell.length_c   1.000
_cell.angle_alpha   90.00
_cell.angle_beta   90.00
_cell.angle_gamma   90.00
#
_symmetry.space_group_name_H-M   'P 1'
#
loop_
_entity.id
_entity.type
_entity.pdbx_description
1 polymer ?
#
loop_
_entity_poly.entity_id
_entity_poly.type
_entity_poly.pdbx_seq_one_letter_code
_entity_poly.pdbx_strand_id
1 'polypeptide(L)'
;MIDGHMHLEYGDLTKEYVLKFVNAAVNKGLKKIQILDHTHRFVEFEPIYEELKEEPLQKKWLENKAMKFKDSLDDYDRLIKEMKDMDLPIDVSFGLEVCYVPKYKEYIRNILKNHEYDFIVGAIHSIDGKLYDMNFSKEILWNKYDVDDIYKRYYELVFDLVKSDLFTQLAHPDTIKMFNY
;
A
#
# COMPACT_ATOMS: atom_id res chain seq x y z
N MET A 1 -6.67 8.87 21.21
CA MET A 1 -7.07 8.67 19.80
C MET A 1 -5.87 8.12 19.06
N ILE A 2 -6.09 7.26 18.06
CA ILE A 2 -5.05 6.63 17.25
C ILE A 2 -5.35 6.95 15.80
N ASP A 3 -4.32 7.26 14.98
CA ASP A 3 -4.42 7.24 13.53
C ASP A 3 -3.69 6.00 13.01
N GLY A 4 -4.41 5.13 12.34
CA GLY A 4 -3.95 3.79 11.96
C GLY A 4 -3.46 3.65 10.53
N HIS A 5 -3.41 4.75 9.72
CA HIS A 5 -3.10 4.59 8.31
C HIS A 5 -2.54 5.89 7.69
N MET A 6 -1.21 6.04 7.72
CA MET A 6 -0.51 7.22 7.18
C MET A 6 0.62 6.81 6.26
N HIS A 7 0.68 7.41 5.06
CA HIS A 7 1.69 7.12 4.04
C HIS A 7 2.80 8.16 3.98
N LEU A 8 4.02 7.71 3.70
CA LEU A 8 5.20 8.56 3.46
C LEU A 8 5.44 8.87 1.97
N GLU A 9 4.58 8.40 1.08
CA GLU A 9 4.82 8.35 -0.38
C GLU A 9 5.20 9.67 -1.05
N TYR A 10 4.79 10.82 -0.48
CA TYR A 10 5.08 12.16 -1.03
C TYR A 10 6.40 12.77 -0.57
N GLY A 11 7.16 12.09 0.27
CA GLY A 11 8.44 12.56 0.77
C GLY A 11 9.54 11.52 0.68
N ASP A 12 10.74 11.93 1.06
CA ASP A 12 11.88 11.02 1.11
C ASP A 12 11.84 10.18 2.40
N LEU A 13 12.47 9.00 2.37
CA LEU A 13 12.62 8.14 3.55
C LEU A 13 13.65 8.75 4.51
N THR A 14 13.26 9.80 5.24
CA THR A 14 14.13 10.49 6.20
C THR A 14 13.44 10.65 7.56
N LYS A 15 14.25 10.69 8.62
CA LYS A 15 13.77 10.97 9.99
C LYS A 15 13.02 12.29 10.06
N GLU A 16 13.56 13.31 9.42
CA GLU A 16 12.98 14.67 9.39
C GLU A 16 11.57 14.67 8.79
N TYR A 17 11.34 13.81 7.78
CA TYR A 17 10.02 13.69 7.17
C TYR A 17 9.04 12.94 8.09
N VAL A 18 9.44 11.84 8.70
CA VAL A 18 8.64 11.09 9.69
C VAL A 18 8.30 11.98 10.90
N LEU A 19 9.26 12.77 11.40
CA LEU A 19 9.04 13.66 12.54
C LEU A 19 7.98 14.73 12.27
N LYS A 20 7.71 15.10 11.00
CA LYS A 20 6.58 16.00 10.68
C LYS A 20 5.24 15.35 11.02
N PHE A 21 5.08 14.04 10.74
CA PHE A 21 3.88 13.27 11.10
C PHE A 21 3.75 13.12 12.61
N VAL A 22 4.85 12.80 13.30
CA VAL A 22 4.87 12.69 14.77
C VAL A 22 4.45 14.01 15.41
N ASN A 23 5.04 15.13 14.99
CA ASN A 23 4.72 16.45 15.53
C ASN A 23 3.25 16.85 15.24
N ALA A 24 2.74 16.56 14.03
CA ALA A 24 1.35 16.82 13.70
C ALA A 24 0.39 15.97 14.56
N ALA A 25 0.74 14.71 14.81
CA ALA A 25 -0.02 13.82 15.68
C ALA A 25 -0.06 14.31 17.14
N VAL A 26 1.09 14.71 17.67
CA VAL A 26 1.18 15.34 19.03
C VAL A 26 0.29 16.56 19.12
N ASN A 27 0.38 17.47 18.15
CA ASN A 27 -0.42 18.70 18.12
C ASN A 27 -1.94 18.41 18.03
N LYS A 28 -2.33 17.25 17.49
CA LYS A 28 -3.73 16.79 17.43
C LYS A 28 -4.14 15.96 18.66
N GLY A 29 -3.25 15.74 19.61
CA GLY A 29 -3.53 14.96 20.83
C GLY A 29 -3.64 13.46 20.56
N LEU A 30 -3.05 12.94 19.47
CA LEU A 30 -2.97 11.51 19.21
C LEU A 30 -1.96 10.86 20.17
N LYS A 31 -2.24 9.64 20.58
CA LYS A 31 -1.36 8.86 21.46
C LYS A 31 -0.53 7.83 20.68
N LYS A 32 -1.00 7.47 19.49
CA LYS A 32 -0.36 6.48 18.63
C LYS A 32 -0.65 6.80 17.16
N ILE A 33 0.33 6.54 16.31
CA ILE A 33 0.18 6.54 14.85
C ILE A 33 0.75 5.26 14.25
N GLN A 34 0.18 4.84 13.13
CA GLN A 34 0.73 3.78 12.28
C GLN A 34 1.18 4.39 10.95
N ILE A 35 2.46 4.26 10.67
CA ILE A 35 3.08 4.73 9.44
C ILE A 35 3.36 3.52 8.56
N LEU A 36 2.97 3.62 7.30
CA LEU A 36 3.20 2.59 6.29
C LEU A 36 3.47 3.24 4.94
N ASP A 37 3.84 2.44 3.95
CA ASP A 37 3.91 2.92 2.59
C ASP A 37 3.46 1.86 1.60
N HIS A 38 3.06 2.28 0.39
CA HIS A 38 2.61 1.37 -0.65
C HIS A 38 3.78 0.60 -1.28
N THR A 39 3.54 -0.66 -1.61
CA THR A 39 4.57 -1.49 -2.28
C THR A 39 5.02 -0.96 -3.64
N HIS A 40 4.23 -0.14 -4.32
CA HIS A 40 4.67 0.48 -5.56
C HIS A 40 5.80 1.52 -5.40
N ARG A 41 6.18 1.86 -4.18
CA ARG A 41 7.34 2.69 -3.88
C ARG A 41 8.64 1.91 -4.03
N PHE A 42 8.63 0.60 -3.70
CA PHE A 42 9.82 -0.21 -3.48
C PHE A 42 10.16 -1.05 -4.72
N VAL A 43 11.45 -1.05 -5.09
CA VAL A 43 11.97 -1.77 -6.28
C VAL A 43 11.71 -3.27 -6.19
N GLU A 44 11.73 -3.85 -4.99
CA GLU A 44 11.52 -5.28 -4.77
C GLU A 44 10.12 -5.73 -5.16
N PHE A 45 9.15 -4.84 -5.17
CA PHE A 45 7.78 -5.15 -5.57
C PHE A 45 7.44 -4.83 -7.03
N GLU A 46 8.37 -4.27 -7.83
CA GLU A 46 8.10 -3.97 -9.24
C GLU A 46 7.48 -5.15 -10.01
N PRO A 47 7.92 -6.42 -9.82
CA PRO A 47 7.35 -7.56 -10.55
C PRO A 47 5.84 -7.77 -10.37
N ILE A 48 5.27 -7.42 -9.22
CA ILE A 48 3.82 -7.63 -9.00
C ILE A 48 2.94 -6.66 -9.80
N TYR A 49 3.54 -5.61 -10.39
CA TYR A 49 2.86 -4.59 -11.20
C TYR A 49 3.03 -4.82 -12.72
N GLU A 50 3.69 -5.91 -13.16
CA GLU A 50 3.96 -6.17 -14.59
C GLU A 50 2.68 -6.23 -15.43
N GLU A 51 1.62 -6.89 -14.93
CA GLU A 51 0.35 -7.00 -15.66
C GLU A 51 -0.32 -5.63 -15.90
N LEU A 52 -0.07 -4.65 -15.05
CA LEU A 52 -0.61 -3.31 -15.24
C LEU A 52 0.01 -2.60 -16.46
N LYS A 53 1.21 -3.00 -16.90
CA LYS A 53 1.92 -2.41 -18.04
C LYS A 53 1.26 -2.74 -19.39
N GLU A 54 0.34 -3.71 -19.43
CA GLU A 54 -0.41 -4.06 -20.63
C GLU A 54 -1.42 -2.97 -21.03
N GLU A 55 -1.91 -2.20 -20.06
CA GLU A 55 -2.83 -1.08 -20.31
C GLU A 55 -2.03 0.25 -20.38
N PRO A 56 -2.10 1.00 -21.49
CA PRO A 56 -1.29 2.20 -21.69
C PRO A 56 -1.42 3.27 -20.59
N LEU A 57 -2.61 3.48 -20.05
CA LEU A 57 -2.85 4.47 -18.98
C LEU A 57 -2.20 4.04 -17.67
N GLN A 58 -2.25 2.77 -17.34
CA GLN A 58 -1.58 2.19 -16.16
C GLN A 58 -0.06 2.21 -16.32
N LYS A 59 0.42 1.85 -17.51
CA LYS A 59 1.85 1.92 -17.84
C LYS A 59 2.39 3.32 -17.60
N LYS A 60 1.70 4.35 -18.11
CA LYS A 60 2.06 5.75 -17.91
C LYS A 60 2.08 6.14 -16.42
N TRP A 61 1.14 5.61 -15.63
CA TRP A 61 1.10 5.82 -14.18
C TRP A 61 2.30 5.19 -13.48
N LEU A 62 2.73 3.99 -13.88
CA LEU A 62 3.91 3.30 -13.34
C LEU A 62 5.24 3.95 -13.75
N GLU A 63 5.27 4.68 -14.87
CA GLU A 63 6.47 5.39 -15.35
C GLU A 63 6.82 6.64 -14.53
N ASN A 64 6.00 7.03 -13.56
CA ASN A 64 6.30 8.13 -12.64
C ASN A 64 7.37 7.73 -11.62
N LYS A 65 8.64 7.72 -12.05
CA LYS A 65 9.79 7.31 -11.25
C LYS A 65 10.06 8.20 -10.03
N ALA A 66 9.45 9.38 -9.94
CA ALA A 66 9.52 10.19 -8.73
C ALA A 66 8.73 9.59 -7.56
N MET A 67 7.81 8.66 -7.83
CA MET A 67 6.95 8.03 -6.82
C MET A 67 6.98 6.50 -6.85
N LYS A 68 7.34 5.89 -7.99
CA LYS A 68 7.25 4.45 -8.20
C LYS A 68 8.63 3.81 -8.30
N PHE A 69 8.81 2.74 -7.54
CA PHE A 69 10.03 1.93 -7.54
C PHE A 69 11.31 2.76 -7.38
N LYS A 70 11.27 3.74 -6.47
CA LYS A 70 12.36 4.71 -6.26
C LYS A 70 13.24 4.38 -5.05
N ASP A 71 12.72 3.63 -4.09
CA ASP A 71 13.40 3.28 -2.86
C ASP A 71 13.50 1.75 -2.72
N SER A 72 14.38 1.27 -1.85
CA SER A 72 14.47 -0.14 -1.47
C SER A 72 13.81 -0.40 -0.12
N LEU A 73 13.42 -1.66 0.13
CA LEU A 73 12.96 -2.06 1.48
C LEU A 73 14.08 -1.94 2.50
N ASP A 74 15.34 -2.17 2.12
CA ASP A 74 16.48 -2.00 3.02
C ASP A 74 16.63 -0.53 3.48
N ASP A 75 16.35 0.45 2.62
CA ASP A 75 16.33 1.87 3.01
C ASP A 75 15.21 2.17 3.98
N TYR A 76 14.04 1.56 3.77
CA TYR A 76 12.89 1.70 4.67
C TYR A 76 13.16 1.04 6.03
N ASP A 77 13.72 -0.16 6.05
CA ASP A 77 14.11 -0.87 7.29
C ASP A 77 15.14 -0.08 8.10
N ARG A 78 16.09 0.56 7.41
CA ARG A 78 17.07 1.43 8.05
C ARG A 78 16.39 2.62 8.72
N LEU A 79 15.48 3.28 8.01
CA LEU A 79 14.67 4.37 8.57
C LEU A 79 13.86 3.91 9.78
N ILE A 80 13.17 2.77 9.69
CA ILE A 80 12.39 2.20 10.80
C ILE A 80 13.27 1.99 12.03
N LYS A 81 14.43 1.37 11.84
CA LYS A 81 15.40 1.15 12.93
C LYS A 81 15.82 2.45 13.58
N GLU A 82 16.21 3.44 12.77
CA GLU A 82 16.61 4.76 13.27
C GLU A 82 15.49 5.46 14.04
N MET A 83 14.23 5.31 13.61
CA MET A 83 13.09 5.89 14.31
C MET A 83 12.76 5.15 15.62
N LYS A 84 12.89 3.82 15.64
CA LYS A 84 12.68 3.00 16.84
C LYS A 84 13.73 3.24 17.93
N ASP A 85 14.94 3.65 17.54
CA ASP A 85 16.02 4.02 18.47
C ASP A 85 15.83 5.42 19.11
N MET A 86 14.83 6.19 18.66
CA MET A 86 14.52 7.51 19.19
C MET A 86 13.49 7.45 20.32
N ASP A 87 13.64 8.34 21.33
CA ASP A 87 12.61 8.61 22.34
C ASP A 87 11.54 9.53 21.75
N LEU A 88 10.47 8.95 21.24
CA LEU A 88 9.37 9.69 20.60
C LEU A 88 8.26 10.02 21.64
N PRO A 89 7.60 11.17 21.52
CA PRO A 89 6.57 11.64 22.46
C PRO A 89 5.25 10.85 22.37
N ILE A 90 5.08 10.01 21.36
CA ILE A 90 3.92 9.14 21.14
C ILE A 90 4.38 7.79 20.59
N ASP A 91 3.51 6.78 20.67
CA ASP A 91 3.77 5.46 20.08
C ASP A 91 3.73 5.57 18.55
N VAL A 92 4.76 5.07 17.88
CA VAL A 92 4.83 4.97 16.43
C VAL A 92 5.08 3.52 16.02
N SER A 93 4.17 2.96 15.23
CA SER A 93 4.35 1.63 14.62
C SER A 93 4.60 1.80 13.12
N PHE A 94 5.46 0.95 12.57
CA PHE A 94 5.80 0.97 11.15
C PHE A 94 5.34 -0.31 10.46
N GLY A 95 4.76 -0.16 9.28
CA GLY A 95 4.24 -1.25 8.49
C GLY A 95 4.41 -1.04 7.00
N LEU A 96 3.77 -1.92 6.25
CA LEU A 96 3.77 -1.89 4.79
C LEU A 96 2.36 -2.14 4.28
N GLU A 97 1.90 -1.39 3.29
CA GLU A 97 0.66 -1.70 2.55
C GLU A 97 1.00 -2.42 1.26
N VAL A 98 0.68 -3.70 1.26
CA VAL A 98 1.00 -4.60 0.16
C VAL A 98 -0.18 -4.68 -0.81
N CYS A 99 0.06 -4.30 -2.06
CA CYS A 99 -0.86 -4.60 -3.15
C CYS A 99 -0.86 -6.12 -3.39
N TYR A 100 -1.94 -6.79 -2.98
CA TYR A 100 -2.05 -8.23 -3.12
C TYR A 100 -2.53 -8.61 -4.51
N VAL A 101 -1.75 -9.46 -5.14
CA VAL A 101 -2.08 -10.09 -6.43
C VAL A 101 -1.92 -11.62 -6.26
N PRO A 102 -2.99 -12.42 -6.38
CA PRO A 102 -2.96 -13.87 -6.07
C PRO A 102 -1.85 -14.64 -6.75
N LYS A 103 -1.58 -14.32 -8.02
CA LYS A 103 -0.50 -14.92 -8.83
C LYS A 103 0.88 -14.77 -8.19
N TYR A 104 1.11 -13.70 -7.44
CA TYR A 104 2.39 -13.37 -6.79
C TYR A 104 2.40 -13.69 -5.30
N LYS A 105 1.44 -14.44 -4.77
CA LYS A 105 1.33 -14.76 -3.34
C LYS A 105 2.64 -15.28 -2.74
N GLU A 106 3.28 -16.25 -3.38
CA GLU A 106 4.53 -16.82 -2.87
C GLU A 106 5.73 -15.86 -3.03
N TYR A 107 5.73 -15.05 -4.09
CA TYR A 107 6.72 -14.00 -4.26
C TYR A 107 6.63 -12.96 -3.13
N ILE A 108 5.43 -12.47 -2.85
CA ILE A 108 5.15 -11.54 -1.74
C ILE A 108 5.59 -12.16 -0.42
N ARG A 109 5.21 -13.42 -0.16
CA ARG A 109 5.61 -14.17 1.05
C ARG A 109 7.12 -14.20 1.24
N ASN A 110 7.86 -14.46 0.16
CA ASN A 110 9.31 -14.57 0.20
C ASN A 110 9.98 -13.22 0.48
N ILE A 111 9.46 -12.11 -0.06
CA ILE A 111 9.94 -10.78 0.31
C ILE A 111 9.67 -10.52 1.79
N LEU A 112 8.43 -10.64 2.23
CA LEU A 112 8.01 -10.28 3.59
C LEU A 112 8.74 -11.08 4.68
N LYS A 113 9.22 -12.28 4.40
CA LYS A 113 9.99 -13.09 5.37
C LYS A 113 11.35 -12.49 5.73
N ASN A 114 11.90 -11.62 4.91
CA ASN A 114 13.22 -11.03 5.09
C ASN A 114 13.17 -9.66 5.78
N HIS A 115 11.98 -9.16 6.10
CA HIS A 115 11.75 -7.83 6.67
C HIS A 115 10.82 -7.93 7.90
N GLU A 116 11.10 -7.12 8.92
CA GLU A 116 10.34 -7.11 10.17
C GLU A 116 9.54 -5.82 10.31
N TYR A 117 8.23 -5.92 10.20
CA TYR A 117 7.29 -4.80 10.40
C TYR A 117 6.40 -5.03 11.62
N ASP A 118 5.96 -3.95 12.28
CA ASP A 118 5.04 -4.03 13.41
C ASP A 118 3.65 -4.53 12.97
N PHE A 119 3.30 -4.27 11.70
CA PHE A 119 2.07 -4.74 11.06
C PHE A 119 2.25 -4.77 9.54
N ILE A 120 1.44 -5.57 8.86
CA ILE A 120 1.40 -5.64 7.40
C ILE A 120 -0.06 -5.55 6.96
N VAL A 121 -0.36 -4.56 6.13
CA VAL A 121 -1.69 -4.32 5.57
C VAL A 121 -1.78 -4.95 4.19
N GLY A 122 -2.79 -5.77 3.95
CA GLY A 122 -3.10 -6.26 2.61
C GLY A 122 -4.18 -5.41 1.95
N ALA A 123 -3.95 -5.01 0.70
CA ALA A 123 -4.87 -4.20 -0.09
C ALA A 123 -5.13 -4.82 -1.47
N ILE A 124 -6.35 -4.69 -1.96
CA ILE A 124 -6.68 -4.94 -3.36
C ILE A 124 -6.77 -3.59 -4.06
N HIS A 125 -5.89 -3.32 -5.02
CA HIS A 125 -5.91 -2.11 -5.85
C HIS A 125 -6.18 -2.39 -7.32
N SER A 126 -6.11 -3.66 -7.73
CA SER A 126 -6.42 -4.06 -9.10
C SER A 126 -7.33 -5.28 -9.15
N ILE A 127 -8.16 -5.34 -10.16
CA ILE A 127 -9.05 -6.45 -10.49
C ILE A 127 -8.62 -6.97 -11.85
N ASP A 128 -8.10 -8.21 -11.88
CA ASP A 128 -7.62 -8.87 -13.11
C ASP A 128 -6.72 -7.95 -13.96
N GLY A 129 -5.69 -7.37 -13.32
CA GLY A 129 -4.71 -6.50 -13.97
C GLY A 129 -5.21 -5.09 -14.29
N LYS A 130 -6.35 -4.65 -13.74
CA LYS A 130 -6.89 -3.29 -13.93
C LYS A 130 -7.07 -2.58 -12.60
N LEU A 131 -6.42 -1.42 -12.43
CA LEU A 131 -6.63 -0.53 -11.29
C LEU A 131 -8.09 -0.05 -11.30
N TYR A 132 -8.73 -0.03 -10.13
CA TYR A 132 -10.14 0.36 -10.03
C TYR A 132 -10.35 1.73 -9.37
N ASP A 133 -9.34 2.27 -8.71
CA ASP A 133 -9.38 3.45 -7.82
C ASP A 133 -8.72 4.70 -8.41
N MET A 134 -8.33 4.66 -9.69
CA MET A 134 -7.72 5.78 -10.39
C MET A 134 -8.74 6.50 -11.29
N ASN A 135 -8.52 7.79 -11.58
CA ASN A 135 -9.41 8.54 -12.46
C ASN A 135 -9.60 7.87 -13.83
N PHE A 136 -8.54 7.29 -14.38
CA PHE A 136 -8.61 6.55 -15.66
C PHE A 136 -9.29 5.19 -15.54
N SER A 137 -9.53 4.68 -14.33
CA SER A 137 -10.21 3.38 -14.13
C SER A 137 -11.62 3.36 -14.71
N LYS A 138 -12.25 4.56 -14.85
CA LYS A 138 -13.53 4.67 -15.55
C LYS A 138 -13.45 4.17 -16.99
N GLU A 139 -12.36 4.49 -17.69
CA GLU A 139 -12.18 4.11 -19.10
C GLU A 139 -11.77 2.64 -19.27
N ILE A 140 -10.96 2.11 -18.37
CA ILE A 140 -10.37 0.78 -18.52
C ILE A 140 -11.17 -0.34 -17.84
N LEU A 141 -12.02 0.01 -16.86
CA LEU A 141 -12.77 -0.95 -16.05
C LEU A 141 -14.27 -0.59 -15.98
N TRP A 142 -14.62 0.51 -15.31
CA TRP A 142 -16.00 0.81 -14.91
C TRP A 142 -16.97 0.99 -16.08
N ASN A 143 -16.53 1.56 -17.21
CA ASN A 143 -17.36 1.73 -18.41
C ASN A 143 -17.35 0.52 -19.35
N LYS A 144 -16.53 -0.53 -19.05
CA LYS A 144 -16.37 -1.68 -19.93
C LYS A 144 -17.03 -2.96 -19.42
N TYR A 145 -17.23 -3.06 -18.11
CA TYR A 145 -17.71 -4.28 -17.48
C TYR A 145 -18.91 -3.99 -16.60
N ASP A 146 -19.72 -5.02 -16.37
CA ASP A 146 -20.84 -4.93 -15.46
C ASP A 146 -20.37 -4.65 -14.03
N VAL A 147 -21.07 -3.75 -13.36
CA VAL A 147 -20.70 -3.29 -12.01
C VAL A 147 -20.81 -4.42 -10.98
N ASP A 148 -21.85 -5.25 -11.06
CA ASP A 148 -22.05 -6.36 -10.13
C ASP A 148 -20.94 -7.41 -10.30
N ASP A 149 -20.48 -7.67 -11.54
CA ASP A 149 -19.33 -8.53 -11.82
C ASP A 149 -18.04 -7.97 -11.26
N ILE A 150 -17.80 -6.65 -11.38
CA ILE A 150 -16.63 -5.96 -10.79
C ILE A 150 -16.65 -6.13 -9.26
N TYR A 151 -17.76 -5.86 -8.60
CA TYR A 151 -17.90 -6.02 -7.15
C TYR A 151 -17.69 -7.46 -6.70
N LYS A 152 -18.33 -8.39 -7.38
CA LYS A 152 -18.16 -9.82 -7.08
C LYS A 152 -16.70 -10.22 -7.15
N ARG A 153 -16.04 -9.86 -8.25
CA ARG A 153 -14.63 -10.21 -8.45
C ARG A 153 -13.72 -9.56 -7.42
N TYR A 154 -13.98 -8.30 -7.06
CA TYR A 154 -13.25 -7.60 -6.00
C TYR A 154 -13.33 -8.35 -4.67
N TYR A 155 -14.53 -8.72 -4.23
CA TYR A 155 -14.69 -9.42 -2.95
C TYR A 155 -14.18 -10.86 -2.97
N GLU A 156 -14.14 -11.52 -4.12
CA GLU A 156 -13.42 -12.79 -4.29
C GLU A 156 -11.91 -12.61 -4.02
N LEU A 157 -11.30 -11.52 -4.54
CA LEU A 157 -9.90 -11.18 -4.29
C LEU A 157 -9.66 -10.82 -2.82
N VAL A 158 -10.55 -10.04 -2.19
CA VAL A 158 -10.48 -9.73 -0.75
C VAL A 158 -10.53 -11.01 0.08
N PHE A 159 -11.40 -11.94 -0.27
CA PHE A 159 -11.51 -13.23 0.42
C PHE A 159 -10.23 -14.08 0.27
N ASP A 160 -9.65 -14.12 -0.93
CA ASP A 160 -8.37 -14.80 -1.16
C ASP A 160 -7.22 -14.14 -0.38
N LEU A 161 -7.18 -12.79 -0.36
CA LEU A 161 -6.24 -12.03 0.44
C LEU A 161 -6.31 -12.43 1.93
N VAL A 162 -7.49 -12.43 2.51
CA VAL A 162 -7.69 -12.82 3.93
C VAL A 162 -7.25 -14.26 4.17
N LYS A 163 -7.57 -15.17 3.25
CA LYS A 163 -7.14 -16.59 3.34
C LYS A 163 -5.64 -16.81 3.11
N SER A 164 -4.93 -15.82 2.57
CA SER A 164 -3.51 -15.95 2.26
C SER A 164 -2.63 -16.11 3.51
N ASP A 165 -3.10 -15.63 4.66
CA ASP A 165 -2.39 -15.60 5.94
C ASP A 165 -1.05 -14.84 5.87
N LEU A 166 -1.01 -13.79 5.03
CA LEU A 166 0.17 -12.94 4.82
C LEU A 166 0.10 -11.63 5.60
N PHE A 167 -1.10 -11.22 5.99
CA PHE A 167 -1.39 -9.86 6.44
C PHE A 167 -1.99 -9.84 7.84
N THR A 168 -1.64 -8.82 8.61
CA THR A 168 -2.20 -8.61 9.95
C THR A 168 -3.43 -7.71 9.91
N GLN A 169 -3.60 -6.94 8.84
CA GLN A 169 -4.70 -5.98 8.66
C GLN A 169 -5.18 -6.02 7.21
N LEU A 170 -6.47 -5.71 7.01
CA LEU A 170 -7.08 -5.49 5.70
C LEU A 170 -7.26 -3.98 5.49
N ALA A 171 -6.78 -3.47 4.35
CA ALA A 171 -6.99 -2.08 3.95
C ALA A 171 -8.41 -1.88 3.40
N HIS A 172 -9.01 -0.76 3.71
CA HIS A 172 -10.15 -0.10 3.06
C HIS A 172 -11.03 -1.00 2.14
N PRO A 173 -11.71 -2.05 2.65
CA PRO A 173 -12.45 -3.01 1.83
C PRO A 173 -13.66 -2.42 1.09
N ASP A 174 -13.99 -1.16 1.35
CA ASP A 174 -15.07 -0.42 0.69
C ASP A 174 -14.59 0.62 -0.33
N THR A 175 -13.28 0.74 -0.56
CA THR A 175 -12.71 1.66 -1.57
C THR A 175 -13.21 1.36 -2.99
N ILE A 176 -13.64 0.12 -3.25
CA ILE A 176 -14.29 -0.27 -4.50
C ILE A 176 -15.48 0.63 -4.87
N LYS A 177 -16.09 1.28 -3.89
CA LYS A 177 -17.22 2.20 -4.10
C LYS A 177 -16.82 3.58 -4.64
N MET A 178 -15.53 3.90 -4.71
CA MET A 178 -15.03 5.25 -4.99
C MET A 178 -15.60 5.88 -6.28
N PHE A 179 -15.81 5.10 -7.33
CA PHE A 179 -16.32 5.59 -8.62
C PHE A 179 -17.70 5.04 -8.99
N ASN A 180 -18.34 4.33 -8.07
CA ASN A 180 -19.65 3.76 -8.29
C ASN A 180 -20.55 4.11 -7.11
N TYR A 181 -21.56 4.91 -7.37
CA TYR A 181 -22.56 5.38 -6.43
C TYR A 181 -23.88 4.68 -6.65
#